data_a115601e82534dc50bb3394cedbdbb67
#
_entry.id   a115601e82534dc50bb3394cedbdbb67
#
_cell.length_a   1.000
_cell.length_b   1.000
_cell.length_c   1.000
_cell.angle_alpha   90.00
_cell.angle_beta   90.00
_cell.angle_gamma   90.00
#
_symmetry.space_group_name_H-M   'P 1'
#
loop_
_entity.id
_entity.type
_entity.pdbx_description
1 polymer ?
#
loop_
_entity_poly.entity_id
_entity_poly.type
_entity_poly.pdbx_seq_one_letter_code
_entity_poly.pdbx_strand_id
1 'polypeptide(L)'
;TSIDPEGKPNMIAVGWLMRANMEPPVFAIGINNKSRSGENIAAGGEFAIAVPGVELAQQVMYCGTHSGGEVDKFAETGLTAVAGKVVKAPLVEECLVNVECKVVKTQEIGDHRVFFGEVVASWVSEREGKPLLIVGQEEGYELVYEEKGFRLGTVKD
;
A
#
# COMPACT_ATOMS: atom_id res chain seq x y z
N THR A 1 -0.37 -1.63 3.81
CA THR A 1 -0.21 -2.73 4.77
C THR A 1 -1.47 -2.93 5.59
N SER A 2 -1.62 -4.08 6.16
CA SER A 2 -2.71 -4.48 7.05
C SER A 2 -2.22 -5.55 8.03
N ILE A 3 -3.03 -5.84 9.03
CA ILE A 3 -2.76 -6.91 10.00
C ILE A 3 -4.02 -7.76 10.17
N ASP A 4 -3.89 -9.06 10.31
CA ASP A 4 -5.03 -9.93 10.56
C ASP A 4 -5.40 -9.97 12.06
N PRO A 5 -6.54 -10.57 12.43
CA PRO A 5 -6.97 -10.67 13.83
C PRO A 5 -5.98 -11.44 14.72
N GLU A 6 -5.18 -12.34 14.17
CA GLU A 6 -4.17 -13.12 14.85
C GLU A 6 -2.84 -12.36 15.00
N GLY A 7 -2.73 -11.15 14.44
CA GLY A 7 -1.54 -10.30 14.52
C GLY A 7 -0.51 -10.56 13.42
N LYS A 8 -0.87 -11.30 12.36
CA LYS A 8 0.04 -11.53 11.23
C LYS A 8 0.02 -10.33 10.27
N PRO A 9 1.17 -9.72 9.99
CA PRO A 9 1.27 -8.60 9.06
C PRO A 9 1.12 -9.05 7.61
N ASN A 10 0.55 -8.16 6.79
CA ASN A 10 0.41 -8.37 5.36
C ASN A 10 0.55 -7.06 4.59
N MET A 11 0.93 -7.14 3.32
CA MET A 11 1.00 -6.00 2.41
C MET A 11 0.49 -6.38 1.01
N ILE A 12 0.04 -5.36 0.27
CA ILE A 12 -0.46 -5.49 -1.10
C ILE A 12 -0.05 -4.25 -1.90
N ALA A 13 0.29 -4.43 -3.16
CA ALA A 13 0.47 -3.31 -4.07
C ALA A 13 -0.89 -2.71 -4.43
N VAL A 14 -1.04 -1.40 -4.27
CA VAL A 14 -2.29 -0.66 -4.52
C VAL A 14 -2.02 0.44 -5.53
N GLY A 15 -2.64 0.34 -6.71
CA GLY A 15 -2.64 1.40 -7.71
C GLY A 15 -3.83 2.36 -7.59
N TRP A 16 -4.90 1.91 -6.96
CA TRP A 16 -6.12 2.70 -6.80
C TRP A 16 -6.11 3.43 -5.46
N LEU A 17 -5.39 4.51 -5.42
CA LEU A 17 -5.22 5.37 -4.26
C LEU A 17 -5.47 6.82 -4.68
N MET A 18 -6.27 7.54 -3.90
CA MET A 18 -6.45 8.97 -4.08
C MET A 18 -6.67 9.69 -2.76
N ARG A 19 -6.37 10.99 -2.71
CA ARG A 19 -6.81 11.86 -1.63
C ARG A 19 -8.29 12.16 -1.78
N ALA A 20 -9.08 11.87 -0.75
CA ALA A 20 -10.55 12.00 -0.77
C ALA A 20 -11.06 13.21 0.02
N ASN A 21 -10.29 13.72 1.00
CA ASN A 21 -10.65 14.90 1.79
C ASN A 21 -9.41 15.65 2.29
N MET A 22 -9.55 16.94 2.55
CA MET A 22 -8.45 17.83 2.98
C MET A 22 -8.40 17.98 4.50
N GLU A 23 -9.54 18.22 5.15
CA GLU A 23 -9.64 18.49 6.58
C GLU A 23 -10.90 17.80 7.16
N PRO A 24 -10.75 16.72 7.95
CA PRO A 24 -9.49 16.01 8.17
C PRO A 24 -8.94 15.35 6.89
N PRO A 25 -7.61 15.08 6.82
CA PRO A 25 -7.03 14.44 5.65
C PRO A 25 -7.49 12.98 5.55
N VAL A 26 -8.07 12.60 4.40
CA VAL A 26 -8.58 11.25 4.13
C VAL A 26 -8.04 10.74 2.82
N PHE A 27 -7.53 9.50 2.80
CA PHE A 27 -7.23 8.76 1.60
C PHE A 27 -8.31 7.71 1.31
N ALA A 28 -8.62 7.51 0.03
CA ALA A 28 -9.43 6.40 -0.44
C ALA A 28 -8.56 5.38 -1.16
N ILE A 29 -8.70 4.10 -0.83
CA ILE A 29 -8.03 2.98 -1.47
C ILE A 29 -9.04 1.96 -1.97
N GLY A 30 -8.89 1.52 -3.24
CA GLY A 30 -9.71 0.47 -3.83
C GLY A 30 -9.02 -0.89 -3.73
N ILE A 31 -9.66 -1.85 -3.06
CA ILE A 31 -9.13 -3.19 -2.79
C ILE A 31 -10.13 -4.25 -3.27
N ASN A 32 -9.65 -5.29 -3.97
CA ASN A 32 -10.49 -6.39 -4.38
C ASN A 32 -11.08 -7.14 -3.17
N ASN A 33 -12.38 -7.46 -3.23
CA ASN A 33 -13.13 -8.08 -2.13
C ASN A 33 -12.58 -9.46 -1.70
N LYS A 34 -11.88 -10.17 -2.61
CA LYS A 34 -11.32 -11.50 -2.36
C LYS A 34 -9.88 -11.46 -1.85
N SER A 35 -9.30 -10.26 -1.66
CA SER A 35 -7.92 -10.15 -1.19
C SER A 35 -7.83 -10.27 0.32
N ARG A 36 -6.79 -10.95 0.81
CA ARG A 36 -6.49 -11.03 2.26
C ARG A 36 -6.38 -9.63 2.88
N SER A 37 -5.80 -8.65 2.17
CA SER A 37 -5.71 -7.27 2.67
C SER A 37 -7.07 -6.62 2.85
N GLY A 38 -8.01 -6.85 1.91
CA GLY A 38 -9.39 -6.35 2.04
C GLY A 38 -10.12 -6.95 3.25
N GLU A 39 -9.93 -8.25 3.51
CA GLU A 39 -10.47 -8.92 4.70
C GLU A 39 -9.87 -8.35 5.99
N ASN A 40 -8.55 -8.20 6.05
CA ASN A 40 -7.83 -7.66 7.21
C ASN A 40 -8.28 -6.24 7.55
N ILE A 41 -8.36 -5.35 6.53
CA ILE A 41 -8.77 -3.95 6.71
C ILE A 41 -10.24 -3.88 7.16
N ALA A 42 -11.12 -4.73 6.59
CA ALA A 42 -12.52 -4.76 7.00
C ALA A 42 -12.69 -5.23 8.46
N ALA A 43 -11.88 -6.20 8.90
CA ALA A 43 -11.90 -6.70 10.26
C ALA A 43 -11.26 -5.74 11.28
N GLY A 44 -10.11 -5.14 10.92
CA GLY A 44 -9.32 -4.29 11.80
C GLY A 44 -9.74 -2.82 11.83
N GLY A 45 -10.42 -2.34 10.79
CA GLY A 45 -10.81 -0.93 10.67
C GLY A 45 -9.62 0.04 10.48
N GLU A 46 -8.48 -0.45 10.03
CA GLU A 46 -7.26 0.35 9.89
C GLU A 46 -6.31 -0.21 8.82
N PHE A 47 -5.45 0.63 8.31
CA PHE A 47 -4.37 0.26 7.37
C PHE A 47 -3.24 1.28 7.42
N ALA A 48 -2.08 0.93 6.86
CA ALA A 48 -1.06 1.93 6.56
C ALA A 48 -0.74 1.95 5.06
N ILE A 49 -0.50 3.16 4.54
CA ILE A 49 -0.02 3.39 3.18
C ILE A 49 1.50 3.50 3.27
N ALA A 50 2.21 2.67 2.54
CA ALA A 50 3.66 2.73 2.40
C ALA A 50 3.99 3.14 0.95
N VAL A 51 4.72 4.23 0.77
CA VAL A 51 5.15 4.74 -0.54
C VAL A 51 6.56 4.25 -0.81
N PRO A 52 6.74 3.28 -1.71
CA PRO A 52 8.05 2.73 -2.01
C PRO A 52 8.87 3.66 -2.91
N GLY A 53 10.19 3.54 -2.82
CA GLY A 53 11.11 4.05 -3.82
C GLY A 53 11.21 3.10 -5.03
N VAL A 54 11.83 3.58 -6.12
CA VAL A 54 12.01 2.82 -7.37
C VAL A 54 12.83 1.55 -7.18
N GLU A 55 13.72 1.51 -6.20
CA GLU A 55 14.55 0.36 -5.83
C GLU A 55 13.75 -0.84 -5.32
N LEU A 56 12.51 -0.62 -4.89
CA LEU A 56 11.61 -1.66 -4.36
C LEU A 56 10.64 -2.22 -5.42
N ALA A 57 10.86 -1.95 -6.71
CA ALA A 57 9.93 -2.32 -7.78
C ALA A 57 9.64 -3.84 -7.83
N GLN A 58 10.63 -4.69 -7.62
CA GLN A 58 10.44 -6.15 -7.60
C GLN A 58 9.61 -6.59 -6.40
N GLN A 59 9.88 -6.05 -5.21
CA GLN A 59 9.14 -6.34 -3.98
C GLN A 59 7.67 -5.89 -4.10
N VAL A 60 7.43 -4.71 -4.68
CA VAL A 60 6.07 -4.21 -4.94
C VAL A 60 5.33 -5.12 -5.91
N MET A 61 5.99 -5.56 -6.99
CA MET A 61 5.41 -6.49 -7.95
C MET A 61 5.08 -7.84 -7.28
N TYR A 62 5.99 -8.37 -6.47
CA TYR A 62 5.74 -9.60 -5.70
C TYR A 62 4.51 -9.44 -4.80
N CYS A 63 4.41 -8.33 -4.07
CA CYS A 63 3.27 -8.05 -3.19
C CYS A 63 1.93 -7.94 -3.94
N GLY A 64 1.95 -7.49 -5.19
CA GLY A 64 0.77 -7.36 -6.06
C GLY A 64 0.31 -8.66 -6.70
N THR A 65 1.23 -9.63 -6.90
CA THR A 65 0.98 -10.86 -7.66
C THR A 65 0.84 -12.12 -6.80
N HIS A 66 1.13 -12.06 -5.50
CA HIS A 66 0.99 -13.18 -4.57
C HIS A 66 -0.04 -12.87 -3.49
N SER A 67 -0.70 -13.91 -2.96
CA SER A 67 -1.70 -13.78 -1.90
C SER A 67 -1.05 -13.86 -0.51
N GLY A 68 -1.34 -12.87 0.37
CA GLY A 68 -0.92 -12.94 1.77
C GLY A 68 -1.61 -14.04 2.60
N GLY A 69 -2.61 -14.71 2.02
CA GLY A 69 -3.19 -15.94 2.59
C GLY A 69 -2.33 -17.18 2.34
N GLU A 70 -1.43 -17.13 1.34
CA GLU A 70 -0.61 -18.27 0.92
C GLU A 70 0.87 -18.10 1.32
N VAL A 71 1.37 -16.86 1.35
CA VAL A 71 2.77 -16.57 1.63
C VAL A 71 2.93 -15.50 2.70
N ASP A 72 4.07 -15.49 3.37
CA ASP A 72 4.52 -14.38 4.21
C ASP A 72 5.31 -13.38 3.35
N LYS A 73 4.64 -12.30 2.96
CA LYS A 73 5.23 -11.34 2.04
C LYS A 73 6.40 -10.56 2.62
N PHE A 74 6.43 -10.31 3.94
CA PHE A 74 7.59 -9.68 4.58
C PHE A 74 8.81 -10.59 4.52
N ALA A 75 8.64 -11.87 4.86
CA ALA A 75 9.72 -12.85 4.77
C ALA A 75 10.23 -13.03 3.33
N GLU A 76 9.32 -13.17 2.35
CA GLU A 76 9.68 -13.41 0.94
C GLU A 76 10.35 -12.21 0.27
N THR A 77 9.97 -10.99 0.64
CA THR A 77 10.53 -9.77 0.05
C THR A 77 11.73 -9.22 0.80
N GLY A 78 11.98 -9.69 2.03
CA GLY A 78 13.02 -9.17 2.91
C GLY A 78 12.74 -7.76 3.44
N LEU A 79 11.51 -7.26 3.28
CA LEU A 79 11.11 -5.96 3.81
C LEU A 79 10.85 -6.04 5.31
N THR A 80 11.15 -4.94 6.02
CA THR A 80 11.07 -4.85 7.48
C THR A 80 9.75 -4.25 7.92
N ALA A 81 8.96 -5.03 8.67
CA ALA A 81 7.77 -4.55 9.34
C ALA A 81 8.14 -3.79 10.62
N VAL A 82 7.72 -2.52 10.72
CA VAL A 82 7.93 -1.67 11.90
C VAL A 82 6.59 -1.32 12.53
N ALA A 83 6.51 -1.32 13.85
CA ALA A 83 5.29 -0.94 14.55
C ALA A 83 4.87 0.50 14.25
N GLY A 84 3.60 0.72 13.92
CA GLY A 84 3.00 2.04 13.85
C GLY A 84 2.87 2.68 15.25
N LYS A 85 2.60 3.98 15.27
CA LYS A 85 2.35 4.74 16.51
C LYS A 85 0.90 4.62 16.97
N VAL A 86 -0.02 4.56 16.02
CA VAL A 86 -1.48 4.66 16.27
C VAL A 86 -2.23 3.43 15.80
N VAL A 87 -1.85 2.86 14.65
CA VAL A 87 -2.49 1.68 14.08
C VAL A 87 -1.63 0.43 14.31
N LYS A 88 -2.27 -0.74 14.32
CA LYS A 88 -1.57 -2.04 14.43
C LYS A 88 -0.99 -2.49 13.09
N ALA A 89 -1.58 -2.02 11.98
CA ALA A 89 -1.04 -2.27 10.64
C ALA A 89 0.42 -1.80 10.59
N PRO A 90 1.39 -2.66 10.17
CA PRO A 90 2.80 -2.30 10.23
C PRO A 90 3.15 -1.22 9.21
N LEU A 91 4.16 -0.42 9.52
CA LEU A 91 4.88 0.41 8.57
C LEU A 91 5.94 -0.45 7.85
N VAL A 92 6.45 0.03 6.73
CA VAL A 92 7.55 -0.59 5.98
C VAL A 92 8.78 0.31 6.09
N GLU A 93 9.84 -0.17 6.74
CA GLU A 93 11.02 0.65 7.06
C GLU A 93 11.73 1.19 5.82
N GLU A 94 11.76 0.41 4.74
CA GLU A 94 12.46 0.74 3.50
C GLU A 94 11.70 1.77 2.64
N CYS A 95 10.42 2.03 2.93
CA CYS A 95 9.61 2.97 2.17
C CYS A 95 9.95 4.43 2.46
N LEU A 96 9.77 5.29 1.45
CA LEU A 96 10.03 6.73 1.55
C LEU A 96 9.04 7.44 2.47
N VAL A 97 7.79 7.00 2.47
CA VAL A 97 6.71 7.55 3.31
C VAL A 97 5.86 6.42 3.84
N ASN A 98 5.44 6.55 5.10
CA ASN A 98 4.40 5.71 5.69
C ASN A 98 3.29 6.60 6.27
N VAL A 99 2.02 6.25 6.03
CA VAL A 99 0.85 6.99 6.50
C VAL A 99 -0.10 6.03 7.21
N GLU A 100 -0.35 6.28 8.49
CA GLU A 100 -1.26 5.48 9.30
C GLU A 100 -2.70 6.00 9.13
N CYS A 101 -3.63 5.10 8.83
CA CYS A 101 -5.02 5.44 8.53
C CYS A 101 -6.01 4.61 9.35
N LYS A 102 -7.03 5.28 9.91
CA LYS A 102 -8.22 4.63 10.47
C LYS A 102 -9.39 4.74 9.50
N VAL A 103 -10.06 3.62 9.24
CA VAL A 103 -11.21 3.57 8.32
C VAL A 103 -12.38 4.34 8.92
N VAL A 104 -12.82 5.38 8.21
CA VAL A 104 -13.99 6.20 8.59
C VAL A 104 -15.22 5.86 7.76
N LYS A 105 -15.04 5.25 6.57
CA LYS A 105 -16.12 4.80 5.71
C LYS A 105 -15.63 3.67 4.81
N THR A 106 -16.55 2.77 4.47
CA THR A 106 -16.34 1.70 3.50
C THR A 106 -17.48 1.71 2.49
N GLN A 107 -17.16 1.53 1.21
CA GLN A 107 -18.15 1.45 0.14
C GLN A 107 -17.84 0.25 -0.76
N GLU A 108 -18.77 -0.67 -0.90
CA GLU A 108 -18.67 -1.76 -1.88
C GLU A 108 -19.12 -1.29 -3.26
N ILE A 109 -18.31 -1.61 -4.27
CA ILE A 109 -18.56 -1.29 -5.68
C ILE A 109 -18.13 -2.50 -6.52
N GLY A 110 -19.12 -3.31 -6.93
CA GLY A 110 -18.84 -4.52 -7.72
C GLY A 110 -17.95 -5.52 -6.98
N ASP A 111 -16.82 -5.85 -7.57
CA ASP A 111 -15.83 -6.80 -7.02
C ASP A 111 -14.75 -6.12 -6.14
N HIS A 112 -14.89 -4.84 -5.90
CA HIS A 112 -13.99 -4.05 -5.07
C HIS A 112 -14.71 -3.37 -3.90
N ARG A 113 -13.92 -3.10 -2.88
CA ARG A 113 -14.30 -2.30 -1.72
C ARG A 113 -13.39 -1.09 -1.64
N VAL A 114 -13.98 0.10 -1.53
CA VAL A 114 -13.26 1.35 -1.29
C VAL A 114 -13.27 1.64 0.21
N PHE A 115 -12.08 1.70 0.79
CA PHE A 115 -11.89 2.12 2.17
C PHE A 115 -11.45 3.58 2.20
N PHE A 116 -12.14 4.38 2.99
CA PHE A 116 -11.77 5.77 3.28
C PHE A 116 -11.09 5.80 4.64
N GLY A 117 -9.80 6.09 4.64
CA GLY A 117 -8.97 6.14 5.84
C GLY A 117 -8.57 7.56 6.21
N GLU A 118 -8.97 8.02 7.39
CA GLU A 118 -8.49 9.26 7.98
C GLU A 118 -7.04 9.09 8.42
N VAL A 119 -6.18 10.02 8.03
CA VAL A 119 -4.77 10.03 8.42
C VAL A 119 -4.65 10.37 9.91
N VAL A 120 -4.04 9.47 10.67
CA VAL A 120 -3.83 9.62 12.11
C VAL A 120 -2.36 9.82 12.49
N ALA A 121 -1.43 9.43 11.63
CA ALA A 121 0.01 9.73 11.73
C ALA A 121 0.68 9.57 10.36
N SER A 122 1.83 10.21 10.18
CA SER A 122 2.65 10.06 8.97
C SER A 122 4.13 10.16 9.29
N TRP A 123 4.93 9.47 8.50
CA TRP A 123 6.37 9.35 8.64
C TRP A 123 7.01 9.55 7.28
N VAL A 124 8.02 10.39 7.21
CA VAL A 124 8.85 10.59 6.03
C VAL A 124 10.24 10.09 6.37
N SER A 125 10.78 9.20 5.54
CA SER A 125 12.13 8.70 5.69
C SER A 125 13.16 9.79 5.39
N GLU A 126 14.34 9.69 6.00
CA GLU A 126 15.51 10.50 5.59
C GLU A 126 16.18 9.96 4.32
N ARG A 127 15.72 8.82 3.81
CA ARG A 127 16.22 8.23 2.56
C ARG A 127 15.82 9.10 1.37
N GLU A 128 16.78 9.43 0.53
CA GLU A 128 16.50 10.06 -0.75
C GLU A 128 16.09 8.99 -1.77
N GLY A 129 15.11 9.29 -2.62
CA GLY A 129 14.65 8.36 -3.65
C GLY A 129 13.49 8.93 -4.46
N LYS A 130 13.30 8.37 -5.66
CA LYS A 130 12.13 8.67 -6.49
C LYS A 130 10.99 7.72 -6.13
N PRO A 131 9.76 8.21 -5.91
CA PRO A 131 8.63 7.35 -5.60
C PRO A 131 8.30 6.43 -6.79
N LEU A 132 7.95 5.18 -6.48
CA LEU A 132 7.49 4.21 -7.45
C LEU A 132 5.98 4.39 -7.69
N LEU A 133 5.58 4.40 -8.95
CA LEU A 133 4.20 4.60 -9.39
C LEU A 133 3.76 3.45 -10.30
N ILE A 134 2.46 3.18 -10.38
CA ILE A 134 1.88 2.43 -11.50
C ILE A 134 1.77 3.40 -12.67
N VAL A 135 2.40 3.07 -13.79
CA VAL A 135 2.48 3.95 -14.97
C VAL A 135 1.85 3.30 -16.20
N GLY A 136 1.24 4.13 -17.05
CA GLY A 136 0.76 3.75 -18.36
C GLY A 136 1.88 3.79 -19.43
N GLN A 137 1.47 4.01 -20.69
CA GLN A 137 2.39 4.18 -21.83
C GLN A 137 2.62 5.66 -22.18
N GLU A 138 2.17 6.58 -21.34
CA GLU A 138 2.21 8.02 -21.60
C GLU A 138 3.62 8.59 -21.45
N GLU A 139 3.86 9.68 -22.18
CA GLU A 139 5.10 10.45 -22.05
C GLU A 139 5.19 11.07 -20.64
N GLY A 140 6.41 11.26 -20.15
CA GLY A 140 6.67 11.85 -18.83
C GLY A 140 7.01 10.85 -17.73
N TYR A 141 6.87 9.53 -18.00
CA TYR A 141 7.27 8.49 -17.06
C TYR A 141 8.45 7.67 -17.57
N GLU A 142 9.31 7.26 -16.67
CA GLU A 142 10.39 6.30 -16.89
C GLU A 142 9.93 4.93 -16.37
N LEU A 143 9.96 3.91 -17.24
CA LEU A 143 9.64 2.54 -16.86
C LEU A 143 10.80 1.97 -16.04
N VAL A 144 10.49 1.46 -14.83
CA VAL A 144 11.45 0.82 -13.93
C VAL A 144 11.32 -0.70 -13.97
N TYR A 145 10.09 -1.22 -13.98
CA TYR A 145 9.82 -2.65 -13.96
C TYR A 145 8.50 -2.99 -14.66
N GLU A 146 8.44 -4.13 -15.34
CA GLU A 146 7.20 -4.62 -15.95
C GLU A 146 7.08 -6.14 -15.76
N GLU A 147 5.91 -6.59 -15.32
CA GLU A 147 5.58 -8.02 -15.21
C GLU A 147 4.07 -8.23 -15.32
N LYS A 148 3.65 -9.29 -16.05
CA LYS A 148 2.23 -9.71 -16.17
C LYS A 148 1.26 -8.56 -16.55
N GLY A 149 1.73 -7.62 -17.37
CA GLY A 149 0.95 -6.47 -17.83
C GLY A 149 0.87 -5.29 -16.86
N PHE A 150 1.49 -5.39 -15.68
CA PHE A 150 1.67 -4.26 -14.76
C PHE A 150 2.98 -3.54 -15.06
N ARG A 151 2.92 -2.22 -15.09
CA ARG A 151 4.06 -1.34 -15.35
C ARG A 151 4.29 -0.44 -14.15
N LEU A 152 5.50 -0.51 -13.61
CA LEU A 152 5.95 0.33 -12.51
C LEU A 152 7.02 1.30 -13.03
N GLY A 153 6.94 2.54 -12.63
CA GLY A 153 7.86 3.57 -13.08
C GLY A 153 7.92 4.76 -12.14
N THR A 154 8.55 5.80 -12.61
CA THR A 154 8.64 7.08 -11.91
C THR A 154 8.51 8.23 -12.90
N VAL A 155 8.38 9.46 -12.41
CA VAL A 155 8.38 10.67 -13.24
C VAL A 155 9.78 10.88 -13.79
N LYS A 156 9.90 11.19 -15.09
CA LYS A 156 11.16 11.64 -15.70
C LYS A 156 11.60 12.97 -15.08
N ASP A 157 12.91 13.16 -15.01
CA ASP A 157 13.50 14.45 -14.61
C ASP A 157 13.21 15.53 -15.64
#